data_9af5d1f47fec801a212f86d40da2d47a
#
_entry.id   9af5d1f47fec801a212f86d40da2d47a
#
_cell.length_a   1.000
_cell.length_b   1.000
_cell.length_c   1.000
_cell.angle_alpha   90.00
_cell.angle_beta   90.00
_cell.angle_gamma   90.00
#
_symmetry.space_group_name_H-M   'P 1'
#
loop_
_entity.id
_entity.type
_entity.pdbx_description
1 polymer ?
#
loop_
_entity_poly.entity_id
_entity_poly.type
_entity_poly.pdbx_seq_one_letter_code
_entity_poly.pdbx_strand_id
1 'polypeptide(L)'
;MLSAGGFYAAWEVGVWKALRERIAIDLVVGASAGAWNGWAIAGGATPEELERDWLDPASGRILQFGPRLTGILQPEALYAKSRELFARYRPRIPFGLTVVEVPRLRLRLVRDSEITERHLAASCSIPFCFPPVPIDGKYYVDGGLLGALPLWAAEAMEATRAIAVNALKHPVFRAAHKVLDRRRPSAGLEVIRIEPSVPLGSLRDAVVWKRPAIERWLALGERDGLCALPSVTSITM
;
A
#
# COMPACT_ATOMS: atom_id res chain seq x y z
N MET A 1 -1.54 9.33 0.61
CA MET A 1 -0.85 8.19 1.26
C MET A 1 -1.74 6.95 1.20
N LEU A 2 -1.14 5.75 1.07
CA LEU A 2 -1.84 4.50 0.80
C LEU A 2 -1.51 3.44 1.86
N SER A 3 -2.55 2.78 2.37
CA SER A 3 -2.42 1.81 3.45
C SER A 3 -1.93 0.44 2.97
N ALA A 4 -1.50 -0.41 3.90
CA ALA A 4 -1.48 -1.83 3.67
C ALA A 4 -2.91 -2.37 3.45
N GLY A 5 -3.07 -3.45 2.69
CA GLY A 5 -4.42 -3.97 2.43
C GLY A 5 -4.51 -5.26 1.63
N GLY A 6 -3.39 -5.81 1.17
CA GLY A 6 -3.41 -6.94 0.25
C GLY A 6 -4.25 -6.61 -0.99
N PHE A 7 -5.17 -7.50 -1.40
CA PHE A 7 -6.03 -7.25 -2.56
C PHE A 7 -7.06 -6.12 -2.35
N TYR A 8 -7.33 -5.69 -1.11
CA TYR A 8 -8.15 -4.50 -0.86
C TYR A 8 -7.53 -3.22 -1.40
N ALA A 9 -6.22 -3.20 -1.70
CA ALA A 9 -5.57 -2.07 -2.35
C ALA A 9 -6.10 -1.76 -3.76
N ALA A 10 -6.85 -2.65 -4.38
CA ALA A 10 -7.63 -2.32 -5.58
C ALA A 10 -8.66 -1.21 -5.33
N TRP A 11 -9.27 -1.16 -4.13
CA TRP A 11 -10.16 -0.06 -3.74
C TRP A 11 -9.42 1.29 -3.70
N GLU A 12 -8.15 1.31 -3.27
CA GLU A 12 -7.32 2.52 -3.28
C GLU A 12 -7.10 3.06 -4.69
N VAL A 13 -6.99 2.16 -5.69
CA VAL A 13 -6.89 2.56 -7.10
C VAL A 13 -8.18 3.24 -7.57
N GLY A 14 -9.34 2.73 -7.18
CA GLY A 14 -10.62 3.40 -7.45
C GLY A 14 -10.69 4.79 -6.82
N VAL A 15 -10.24 4.94 -5.57
CA VAL A 15 -10.14 6.26 -4.91
C VAL A 15 -9.21 7.18 -5.71
N TRP A 16 -8.02 6.68 -6.11
CA TRP A 16 -7.08 7.45 -6.92
C TRP A 16 -7.69 7.92 -8.24
N LYS A 17 -8.44 7.06 -8.92
CA LYS A 17 -9.15 7.39 -10.16
C LYS A 17 -10.08 8.59 -9.97
N ALA A 18 -10.82 8.65 -8.88
CA ALA A 18 -11.70 9.76 -8.55
C ALA A 18 -10.93 11.08 -8.26
N LEU A 19 -9.74 10.98 -7.66
CA LEU A 19 -9.01 12.14 -7.18
C LEU A 19 -8.04 12.74 -8.20
N ARG A 20 -7.42 11.90 -9.05
CA ARG A 20 -6.25 12.25 -9.88
C ARG A 20 -6.39 13.57 -10.64
N GLU A 21 -7.53 13.79 -11.31
CA GLU A 21 -7.76 14.98 -12.15
C GLU A 21 -8.18 16.22 -11.32
N ARG A 22 -8.33 16.06 -10.00
CA ARG A 22 -8.94 17.07 -9.13
C ARG A 22 -8.03 17.58 -8.02
N ILE A 23 -6.90 16.91 -7.81
CA ILE A 23 -5.93 17.29 -6.79
C ILE A 23 -4.51 17.22 -7.35
N ALA A 24 -3.65 18.12 -6.89
CA ALA A 24 -2.21 18.00 -7.04
C ALA A 24 -1.63 17.27 -5.83
N ILE A 25 -0.70 16.35 -6.07
CA ILE A 25 0.04 15.66 -5.01
C ILE A 25 1.54 15.88 -5.19
N ASP A 26 2.24 16.18 -4.10
CA ASP A 26 3.67 16.46 -4.10
C ASP A 26 4.49 15.28 -3.59
N LEU A 27 3.84 14.34 -2.90
CA LEU A 27 4.47 13.23 -2.21
C LEU A 27 3.53 12.04 -2.15
N VAL A 28 4.05 10.84 -2.35
CA VAL A 28 3.33 9.59 -2.10
C VAL A 28 4.07 8.76 -1.07
N VAL A 29 3.33 8.23 -0.10
CA VAL A 29 3.85 7.24 0.86
C VAL A 29 2.93 6.04 0.90
N GLY A 30 3.50 4.84 0.93
CA GLY A 30 2.72 3.61 0.94
C GLY A 30 3.29 2.51 1.84
N ALA A 31 2.42 1.58 2.23
CA ALA A 31 2.78 0.35 2.93
C ALA A 31 2.20 -0.86 2.21
N SER A 32 2.94 -1.98 2.12
CA SER A 32 2.46 -3.22 1.49
C SER A 32 1.96 -2.98 0.05
N ALA A 33 0.81 -3.50 -0.31
CA ALA A 33 0.18 -3.29 -1.61
C ALA A 33 -0.06 -1.80 -1.93
N GLY A 34 -0.29 -0.95 -0.89
CA GLY A 34 -0.33 0.51 -1.06
C GLY A 34 1.03 1.10 -1.46
N ALA A 35 2.16 0.45 -1.12
CA ALA A 35 3.47 0.87 -1.63
C ALA A 35 3.63 0.56 -3.12
N TRP A 36 3.08 -0.54 -3.63
CA TRP A 36 3.08 -0.84 -5.06
C TRP A 36 2.22 0.15 -5.86
N ASN A 37 0.98 0.40 -5.39
CA ASN A 37 0.16 1.45 -5.97
C ASN A 37 0.87 2.81 -5.95
N GLY A 38 1.44 3.15 -4.79
CA GLY A 38 2.14 4.42 -4.58
C GLY A 38 3.35 4.60 -5.48
N TRP A 39 4.17 3.56 -5.67
CA TRP A 39 5.31 3.57 -6.59
C TRP A 39 4.87 3.87 -8.03
N ALA A 40 3.83 3.17 -8.48
CA ALA A 40 3.30 3.38 -9.83
C ALA A 40 2.67 4.78 -9.98
N ILE A 41 1.89 5.24 -8.99
CA ILE A 41 1.30 6.59 -8.96
C ILE A 41 2.38 7.66 -8.99
N ALA A 42 3.40 7.56 -8.14
CA ALA A 42 4.53 8.50 -8.12
C ALA A 42 5.31 8.48 -9.45
N GLY A 43 5.35 7.35 -10.14
CA GLY A 43 5.91 7.18 -11.47
C GLY A 43 5.02 7.66 -12.62
N GLY A 44 3.80 8.14 -12.31
CA GLY A 44 2.87 8.70 -13.30
C GLY A 44 1.94 7.68 -13.94
N ALA A 45 1.74 6.51 -13.32
CA ALA A 45 0.76 5.54 -13.78
C ALA A 45 -0.65 6.14 -13.87
N THR A 46 -1.36 5.79 -14.93
CA THR A 46 -2.78 6.16 -15.04
C THR A 46 -3.66 5.23 -14.21
N PRO A 47 -4.85 5.67 -13.77
CA PRO A 47 -5.79 4.79 -13.10
C PRO A 47 -6.11 3.53 -13.90
N GLU A 48 -6.26 3.66 -15.23
CA GLU A 48 -6.58 2.55 -16.14
C GLU A 48 -5.43 1.53 -16.24
N GLU A 49 -4.18 1.97 -16.10
CA GLU A 49 -3.03 1.07 -16.03
C GLU A 49 -3.04 0.27 -14.74
N LEU A 50 -3.32 0.93 -13.61
CA LEU A 50 -3.44 0.27 -12.31
C LEU A 50 -4.65 -0.68 -12.26
N GLU A 51 -5.81 -0.26 -12.78
CA GLU A 51 -7.00 -1.12 -12.89
C GLU A 51 -6.68 -2.40 -13.68
N ARG A 52 -5.99 -2.27 -14.82
CA ARG A 52 -5.57 -3.40 -15.65
C ARG A 52 -4.66 -4.35 -14.89
N ASP A 53 -3.67 -3.81 -14.16
CA ASP A 53 -2.74 -4.60 -13.36
C ASP A 53 -3.45 -5.37 -12.23
N TRP A 54 -4.44 -4.76 -11.56
CA TRP A 54 -5.22 -5.44 -10.53
C TRP A 54 -6.21 -6.47 -11.10
N LEU A 55 -6.74 -6.26 -12.31
CA LEU A 55 -7.65 -7.17 -13.00
C LEU A 55 -6.93 -8.32 -13.71
N ASP A 56 -5.61 -8.26 -13.84
CA ASP A 56 -4.83 -9.34 -14.41
C ASP A 56 -4.83 -10.57 -13.47
N PRO A 57 -5.24 -11.76 -13.94
CA PRO A 57 -5.17 -12.99 -13.14
C PRO A 57 -3.77 -13.33 -12.65
N ALA A 58 -2.72 -12.80 -13.29
CA ALA A 58 -1.34 -12.96 -12.83
C ALA A 58 -1.12 -12.35 -11.42
N SER A 59 -1.86 -11.30 -11.07
CA SER A 59 -1.84 -10.71 -9.73
C SER A 59 -2.29 -11.69 -8.65
N GLY A 60 -3.20 -12.61 -8.98
CA GLY A 60 -3.64 -13.68 -8.07
C GLY A 60 -2.55 -14.70 -7.73
N ARG A 61 -1.54 -14.84 -8.58
CA ARG A 61 -0.43 -15.79 -8.35
C ARG A 61 0.53 -15.33 -7.26
N ILE A 62 0.52 -14.08 -6.88
CA ILE A 62 1.41 -13.51 -5.86
C ILE A 62 1.17 -14.19 -4.50
N LEU A 63 -0.09 -14.49 -4.17
CA LEU A 63 -0.49 -15.12 -2.91
C LEU A 63 -0.89 -16.59 -3.12
N GLN A 64 -0.15 -17.33 -3.95
CA GLN A 64 -0.38 -18.77 -4.13
C GLN A 64 0.41 -19.59 -3.11
N PHE A 65 -0.25 -20.59 -2.54
CA PHE A 65 0.36 -21.53 -1.61
C PHE A 65 1.41 -22.41 -2.29
N GLY A 66 2.54 -22.60 -1.62
CA GLY A 66 3.61 -23.50 -2.05
C GLY A 66 4.33 -24.14 -0.86
N PRO A 67 4.86 -25.35 -1.00
CA PRO A 67 5.55 -26.07 0.08
C PRO A 67 6.95 -25.47 0.30
N ARG A 68 7.13 -24.56 1.26
CA ARG A 68 8.45 -24.08 1.70
C ARG A 68 8.54 -24.05 3.22
N LEU A 69 9.75 -24.32 3.73
CA LEU A 69 10.04 -24.40 5.18
C LEU A 69 9.94 -23.04 5.90
N THR A 70 10.14 -21.93 5.18
CA THR A 70 10.22 -20.57 5.77
C THR A 70 9.06 -19.66 5.42
N GLY A 71 8.13 -20.14 4.60
CA GLY A 71 6.93 -19.43 4.17
C GLY A 71 6.00 -20.35 3.41
N ILE A 72 4.70 -20.09 3.48
CA ILE A 72 3.67 -20.91 2.85
C ILE A 72 3.52 -20.55 1.37
N LEU A 73 3.84 -19.30 1.00
CA LEU A 73 3.67 -18.76 -0.35
C LEU A 73 4.98 -18.78 -1.13
N GLN A 74 4.87 -18.86 -2.46
CA GLN A 74 6.03 -18.83 -3.35
C GLN A 74 6.46 -17.37 -3.57
N PRO A 75 7.70 -16.98 -3.18
CA PRO A 75 8.15 -15.60 -3.29
C PRO A 75 8.48 -15.17 -4.73
N GLU A 76 8.57 -16.11 -5.68
CA GLU A 76 8.96 -15.85 -7.05
C GLU A 76 7.99 -14.89 -7.76
N ALA A 77 6.68 -15.06 -7.55
CA ALA A 77 5.67 -14.16 -8.13
C ALA A 77 5.72 -12.76 -7.50
N LEU A 78 5.97 -12.68 -6.19
CA LEU A 78 6.19 -11.43 -5.47
C LEU A 78 7.40 -10.67 -6.03
N TYR A 79 8.55 -11.36 -6.19
CA TYR A 79 9.75 -10.76 -6.77
C TYR A 79 9.57 -10.38 -8.24
N ALA A 80 8.89 -11.20 -9.03
CA ALA A 80 8.62 -10.92 -10.44
C ALA A 80 7.79 -9.64 -10.59
N LYS A 81 6.69 -9.51 -9.82
CA LYS A 81 5.86 -8.30 -9.84
C LYS A 81 6.61 -7.05 -9.34
N SER A 82 7.42 -7.20 -8.30
CA SER A 82 8.24 -6.08 -7.79
C SER A 82 9.25 -5.60 -8.82
N ARG A 83 9.92 -6.51 -9.55
CA ARG A 83 10.84 -6.16 -10.66
C ARG A 83 10.11 -5.50 -11.81
N GLU A 84 8.95 -6.01 -12.20
CA GLU A 84 8.10 -5.42 -13.23
C GLU A 84 7.75 -3.96 -12.89
N LEU A 85 7.22 -3.71 -11.68
CA LEU A 85 6.86 -2.37 -11.21
C LEU A 85 8.07 -1.45 -11.15
N PHE A 86 9.19 -1.95 -10.63
CA PHE A 86 10.43 -1.18 -10.55
C PHE A 86 11.00 -0.84 -11.92
N ALA A 87 10.92 -1.73 -12.91
CA ALA A 87 11.38 -1.49 -14.26
C ALA A 87 10.44 -0.55 -15.04
N ARG A 88 9.13 -0.68 -14.84
CA ARG A 88 8.11 0.06 -15.59
C ARG A 88 7.96 1.50 -15.13
N TYR A 89 8.09 1.75 -13.83
CA TYR A 89 7.86 3.06 -13.25
C TYR A 89 9.11 3.61 -12.57
N ARG A 90 9.29 4.93 -12.67
CA ARG A 90 10.29 5.72 -11.93
C ARG A 90 9.57 6.89 -11.29
N PRO A 91 9.68 7.10 -9.98
CA PRO A 91 9.05 8.24 -9.31
C PRO A 91 9.42 9.57 -9.98
N ARG A 92 8.40 10.37 -10.26
CA ARG A 92 8.51 11.75 -10.79
C ARG A 92 8.27 12.78 -9.69
N ILE A 93 7.70 12.32 -8.58
CA ILE A 93 7.51 13.06 -7.33
C ILE A 93 8.08 12.22 -6.19
N PRO A 94 8.47 12.82 -5.06
CA PRO A 94 8.98 12.12 -3.89
C PRO A 94 8.10 10.93 -3.49
N PHE A 95 8.74 9.80 -3.23
CA PHE A 95 8.06 8.59 -2.81
C PHE A 95 8.75 7.94 -1.62
N GLY A 96 7.95 7.41 -0.68
CA GLY A 96 8.43 6.62 0.44
C GLY A 96 7.61 5.35 0.64
N LEU A 97 8.29 4.27 1.00
CA LEU A 97 7.65 3.04 1.43
C LEU A 97 8.11 2.61 2.81
N THR A 98 7.30 1.81 3.49
CA THR A 98 7.66 1.28 4.81
C THR A 98 7.94 -0.21 4.76
N VAL A 99 8.95 -0.62 5.54
CA VAL A 99 9.35 -2.00 5.78
C VAL A 99 9.68 -2.20 7.25
N VAL A 100 9.65 -3.45 7.73
CA VAL A 100 10.10 -3.81 9.09
C VAL A 100 11.41 -4.57 9.00
N GLU A 101 12.45 -4.03 9.61
CA GLU A 101 13.76 -4.72 9.79
C GLU A 101 13.62 -5.80 10.87
N VAL A 102 13.95 -7.05 10.53
CA VAL A 102 13.92 -8.19 11.46
C VAL A 102 15.35 -8.69 11.74
N PRO A 103 15.62 -9.29 12.91
CA PRO A 103 14.68 -9.65 13.99
C PRO A 103 14.35 -8.50 14.95
N ARG A 104 14.96 -7.31 14.77
CA ARG A 104 14.82 -6.19 15.71
C ARG A 104 13.44 -5.52 15.71
N LEU A 105 12.55 -5.89 14.80
CA LEU A 105 11.20 -5.32 14.60
C LEU A 105 11.24 -3.78 14.54
N ARG A 106 12.15 -3.25 13.74
CA ARG A 106 12.28 -1.80 13.53
C ARG A 106 11.54 -1.38 12.26
N LEU A 107 10.51 -0.57 12.43
CA LEU A 107 9.82 0.06 11.31
C LEU A 107 10.74 1.11 10.66
N ARG A 108 10.92 1.00 9.34
CA ARG A 108 11.81 1.83 8.52
C ARG A 108 11.03 2.50 7.41
N LEU A 109 11.33 3.76 7.17
CA LEU A 109 11.01 4.46 5.94
C LEU A 109 12.19 4.29 4.97
N VAL A 110 11.90 3.89 3.75
CA VAL A 110 12.84 3.87 2.63
C VAL A 110 12.36 4.90 1.62
N ARG A 111 13.23 5.82 1.21
CA ARG A 111 12.91 6.90 0.27
C ARG A 111 13.25 6.48 -1.16
N ASP A 112 12.62 7.12 -2.14
CA ASP A 112 12.75 6.81 -3.57
C ASP A 112 14.19 6.61 -4.06
N SER A 113 15.14 7.43 -3.60
CA SER A 113 16.56 7.31 -3.95
C SER A 113 17.24 6.01 -3.46
N GLU A 114 16.69 5.39 -2.41
CA GLU A 114 17.22 4.16 -1.80
C GLU A 114 16.44 2.91 -2.26
N ILE A 115 15.27 3.10 -2.89
CA ILE A 115 14.38 2.00 -3.22
C ILE A 115 14.93 1.17 -4.37
N THR A 116 14.94 -0.14 -4.16
CA THR A 116 15.21 -1.17 -5.17
C THR A 116 13.96 -2.06 -5.34
N GLU A 117 13.97 -2.91 -6.36
CA GLU A 117 12.91 -3.91 -6.51
C GLU A 117 12.76 -4.81 -5.27
N ARG A 118 13.86 -5.04 -4.52
CA ARG A 118 13.82 -5.80 -3.26
C ARG A 118 13.08 -5.08 -2.15
N HIS A 119 13.18 -3.75 -2.09
CA HIS A 119 12.40 -2.96 -1.12
C HIS A 119 10.90 -3.01 -1.43
N LEU A 120 10.51 -2.96 -2.71
CA LEU A 120 9.12 -3.17 -3.14
C LEU A 120 8.61 -4.57 -2.75
N ALA A 121 9.43 -5.61 -2.94
CA ALA A 121 9.11 -6.96 -2.51
C ALA A 121 9.01 -7.06 -0.98
N ALA A 122 9.96 -6.47 -0.25
CA ALA A 122 9.98 -6.48 1.21
C ALA A 122 8.72 -5.81 1.80
N SER A 123 8.29 -4.68 1.20
CA SER A 123 7.08 -3.98 1.65
C SER A 123 5.82 -4.85 1.59
N CYS A 124 5.79 -5.86 0.71
CA CYS A 124 4.67 -6.79 0.55
C CYS A 124 4.97 -8.21 1.07
N SER A 125 6.13 -8.43 1.71
CA SER A 125 6.51 -9.73 2.28
C SER A 125 5.84 -9.95 3.62
N ILE A 126 4.56 -10.38 3.61
CA ILE A 126 3.75 -10.64 4.80
C ILE A 126 4.43 -11.71 5.67
N PRO A 127 4.72 -11.43 6.95
CA PRO A 127 5.33 -12.41 7.85
C PRO A 127 4.52 -13.70 7.93
N PHE A 128 5.21 -14.82 8.06
CA PHE A 128 4.65 -16.18 8.06
C PHE A 128 4.07 -16.64 6.72
N CYS A 129 3.78 -15.72 5.79
CA CYS A 129 3.36 -16.04 4.43
C CYS A 129 4.55 -16.07 3.47
N PHE A 130 5.46 -15.11 3.59
CA PHE A 130 6.67 -15.02 2.79
C PHE A 130 7.95 -15.05 3.65
N PRO A 131 9.07 -15.52 3.11
CA PRO A 131 10.35 -15.37 3.78
C PRO A 131 10.76 -13.89 3.83
N PRO A 132 11.50 -13.47 4.88
CA PRO A 132 12.10 -12.14 4.93
C PRO A 132 13.01 -11.88 3.74
N VAL A 133 12.95 -10.67 3.19
CA VAL A 133 13.75 -10.27 2.01
C VAL A 133 15.12 -9.77 2.45
N PRO A 134 16.22 -10.37 1.97
CA PRO A 134 17.58 -9.91 2.28
C PRO A 134 17.93 -8.69 1.41
N ILE A 135 18.36 -7.60 2.08
CA ILE A 135 18.86 -6.37 1.45
C ILE A 135 20.04 -5.86 2.28
N ASP A 136 21.22 -5.73 1.67
CA ASP A 136 22.45 -5.19 2.27
C ASP A 136 22.79 -5.80 3.65
N GLY A 137 22.75 -7.13 3.74
CA GLY A 137 23.09 -7.88 4.96
C GLY A 137 22.03 -7.82 6.07
N LYS A 138 20.87 -7.21 5.81
CA LYS A 138 19.70 -7.16 6.70
C LYS A 138 18.52 -7.88 6.10
N TYR A 139 17.51 -8.16 6.93
CA TYR A 139 16.29 -8.81 6.50
C TYR A 139 15.08 -7.93 6.77
N TYR A 140 14.17 -7.88 5.81
CA TYR A 140 13.00 -7.02 5.88
C TYR A 140 11.71 -7.78 5.56
N VAL A 141 10.63 -7.36 6.19
CA VAL A 141 9.26 -7.85 5.95
C VAL A 141 8.30 -6.68 5.80
N ASP A 142 7.04 -6.97 5.51
CA ASP A 142 5.96 -6.01 5.27
C ASP A 142 5.86 -4.93 6.35
N GLY A 143 5.90 -3.67 5.90
CA GLY A 143 5.77 -2.50 6.77
C GLY A 143 4.41 -2.39 7.46
N GLY A 144 3.37 -2.93 6.84
CA GLY A 144 2.02 -2.98 7.39
C GLY A 144 1.90 -3.77 8.70
N LEU A 145 2.87 -4.63 9.01
CA LEU A 145 2.92 -5.35 10.27
C LEU A 145 2.91 -4.41 11.49
N LEU A 146 3.68 -3.32 11.45
CA LEU A 146 3.86 -2.38 12.56
C LEU A 146 3.30 -0.97 12.27
N GLY A 147 2.73 -0.75 11.09
CA GLY A 147 2.21 0.55 10.68
C GLY A 147 1.47 0.47 9.36
N ALA A 148 0.23 -0.05 9.37
CA ALA A 148 -0.53 -0.26 8.14
C ALA A 148 -0.88 1.03 7.41
N LEU A 149 -1.07 2.13 8.12
CA LEU A 149 -1.29 3.46 7.56
C LEU A 149 -0.11 4.36 7.97
N PRO A 150 0.92 4.55 7.10
CA PRO A 150 2.20 5.11 7.47
C PRO A 150 2.21 6.64 7.60
N LEU A 151 1.31 7.24 8.40
CA LEU A 151 1.21 8.69 8.63
C LEU A 151 2.54 9.29 9.12
N TRP A 152 3.21 8.62 10.04
CA TRP A 152 4.52 9.03 10.55
C TRP A 152 5.59 9.14 9.44
N ALA A 153 5.47 8.32 8.39
CA ALA A 153 6.43 8.33 7.29
C ALA A 153 6.19 9.52 6.35
N ALA A 154 4.93 9.92 6.14
CA ALA A 154 4.59 11.14 5.42
C ALA A 154 5.14 12.37 6.16
N GLU A 155 4.96 12.42 7.47
CA GLU A 155 5.51 13.48 8.32
C GLU A 155 7.05 13.51 8.29
N ALA A 156 7.70 12.32 8.34
CA ALA A 156 9.16 12.22 8.22
C ALA A 156 9.68 12.65 6.82
N MET A 157 8.80 12.74 5.83
CA MET A 157 9.04 13.31 4.50
C MET A 157 8.48 14.74 4.38
N GLU A 158 8.29 15.42 5.52
CA GLU A 158 7.92 16.84 5.62
C GLU A 158 6.53 17.19 5.09
N ALA A 159 5.62 16.19 4.99
CA ALA A 159 4.23 16.47 4.68
C ALA A 159 3.56 17.24 5.82
N THR A 160 2.89 18.33 5.50
CA THR A 160 2.06 19.11 6.41
C THR A 160 0.58 18.75 6.31
N ARG A 161 0.17 18.21 5.16
CA ARG A 161 -1.18 17.76 4.86
C ARG A 161 -1.15 16.37 4.21
N ALA A 162 -2.08 15.51 4.56
CA ALA A 162 -2.14 14.15 4.02
C ALA A 162 -3.57 13.71 3.71
N ILE A 163 -3.78 13.20 2.52
CA ILE A 163 -4.96 12.41 2.17
C ILE A 163 -4.60 10.95 2.45
N ALA A 164 -5.19 10.39 3.50
CA ALA A 164 -4.92 9.04 3.98
C ALA A 164 -5.99 8.07 3.48
N VAL A 165 -5.67 7.35 2.40
CA VAL A 165 -6.52 6.31 1.82
C VAL A 165 -6.29 5.01 2.59
N ASN A 166 -7.29 4.59 3.39
CA ASN A 166 -7.16 3.49 4.33
C ASN A 166 -8.11 2.34 3.99
N ALA A 167 -7.62 1.31 3.31
CA ALA A 167 -8.39 0.13 2.95
C ALA A 167 -8.68 -0.81 4.15
N LEU A 168 -7.97 -0.68 5.29
CA LEU A 168 -8.07 -1.58 6.44
C LEU A 168 -9.03 -1.07 7.53
N LYS A 169 -10.26 -0.77 7.17
CA LYS A 169 -11.30 -0.34 8.12
C LYS A 169 -11.82 -1.47 9.03
N HIS A 170 -11.53 -2.74 8.72
CA HIS A 170 -12.08 -3.89 9.45
C HIS A 170 -11.70 -3.86 10.95
N PRO A 171 -12.64 -4.13 11.89
CA PRO A 171 -12.41 -4.02 13.34
C PRO A 171 -11.20 -4.80 13.86
N VAL A 172 -10.96 -6.01 13.31
CA VAL A 172 -9.81 -6.86 13.68
C VAL A 172 -8.49 -6.18 13.33
N PHE A 173 -8.37 -5.59 12.15
CA PHE A 173 -7.18 -4.82 11.78
C PHE A 173 -7.01 -3.58 12.65
N ARG A 174 -8.10 -2.86 12.94
CA ARG A 174 -8.07 -1.71 13.84
C ARG A 174 -7.60 -2.05 15.25
N ALA A 175 -8.04 -3.17 15.80
CA ALA A 175 -7.61 -3.64 17.10
C ALA A 175 -6.13 -4.06 17.11
N ALA A 176 -5.69 -4.82 16.10
CA ALA A 176 -4.29 -5.21 15.92
C ALA A 176 -3.38 -3.98 15.78
N HIS A 177 -3.75 -3.02 14.95
CA HIS A 177 -2.95 -1.79 14.75
C HIS A 177 -2.92 -0.87 15.96
N LYS A 178 -3.96 -0.85 16.79
CA LYS A 178 -3.94 -0.10 18.06
C LYS A 178 -2.80 -0.57 18.99
N VAL A 179 -2.46 -1.86 18.92
CA VAL A 179 -1.42 -2.50 19.74
C VAL A 179 -0.07 -2.47 19.04
N LEU A 180 -0.04 -2.70 17.72
CA LEU A 180 1.18 -2.88 16.93
C LEU A 180 1.72 -1.58 16.36
N ASP A 181 0.89 -0.55 16.17
CA ASP A 181 1.30 0.72 15.56
C ASP A 181 2.19 1.50 16.54
N ARG A 182 3.49 1.43 16.31
CA ARG A 182 4.51 1.99 17.22
C ARG A 182 4.84 3.45 16.96
N ARG A 183 4.37 4.03 15.87
CA ARG A 183 4.65 5.39 15.49
C ARG A 183 3.36 6.13 15.15
N ARG A 184 3.04 7.12 15.97
CA ARG A 184 1.93 8.04 15.70
C ARG A 184 2.48 9.31 15.07
N PRO A 185 1.75 9.95 14.14
CA PRO A 185 2.11 11.28 13.66
C PRO A 185 2.01 12.28 14.80
N SER A 186 2.74 13.39 14.70
CA SER A 186 2.59 14.52 15.61
C SER A 186 1.24 15.23 15.39
N ALA A 187 0.93 16.18 16.24
CA ALA A 187 -0.27 17.00 16.11
C ALA A 187 -0.21 18.00 14.94
N GLY A 188 0.95 18.10 14.24
CA GLY A 188 1.15 19.06 13.16
C GLY A 188 0.74 18.58 11.75
N LEU A 189 0.43 17.30 11.58
CA LEU A 189 0.00 16.77 10.27
C LEU A 189 -1.53 16.86 10.16
N GLU A 190 -2.02 17.68 9.26
CA GLU A 190 -3.45 17.72 8.89
C GLU A 190 -3.80 16.48 8.04
N VAL A 191 -4.81 15.71 8.48
CA VAL A 191 -5.13 14.42 7.84
C VAL A 191 -6.59 14.33 7.47
N ILE A 192 -6.87 14.20 6.17
CA ILE A 192 -8.17 13.74 5.67
C ILE A 192 -8.10 12.24 5.44
N ARG A 193 -9.02 11.50 6.05
CA ARG A 193 -9.12 10.05 5.89
C ARG A 193 -10.20 9.69 4.91
N ILE A 194 -9.86 8.86 3.92
CA ILE A 194 -10.81 8.21 3.03
C ILE A 194 -10.80 6.74 3.40
N GLU A 195 -11.96 6.23 3.78
CA GLU A 195 -12.18 4.85 4.20
C GLU A 195 -13.36 4.25 3.41
N PRO A 196 -13.39 2.92 3.19
CA PRO A 196 -14.50 2.28 2.50
C PRO A 196 -15.84 2.57 3.20
N SER A 197 -16.82 3.01 2.43
CA SER A 197 -18.19 3.29 2.94
C SER A 197 -18.88 2.03 3.45
N VAL A 198 -18.54 0.88 2.87
CA VAL A 198 -18.99 -0.46 3.32
C VAL A 198 -17.79 -1.39 3.48
N PRO A 199 -17.89 -2.46 4.30
CA PRO A 199 -16.82 -3.45 4.44
C PRO A 199 -16.42 -4.05 3.10
N LEU A 200 -15.11 -4.11 2.80
CA LEU A 200 -14.59 -4.69 1.56
C LEU A 200 -14.77 -6.21 1.50
N GLY A 201 -14.80 -6.87 2.67
CA GLY A 201 -14.98 -8.32 2.78
C GLY A 201 -14.39 -8.87 4.07
N SER A 202 -14.13 -10.17 4.09
CA SER A 202 -13.50 -10.90 5.20
C SER A 202 -11.96 -10.83 5.10
N LEU A 203 -11.25 -11.21 6.17
CA LEU A 203 -9.78 -11.32 6.15
C LEU A 203 -9.25 -12.21 5.00
N ARG A 204 -10.00 -13.25 4.64
CA ARG A 204 -9.66 -14.15 3.55
C ARG A 204 -9.68 -13.42 2.21
N ASP A 205 -10.62 -12.49 2.00
CA ASP A 205 -10.73 -11.77 0.72
C ASP A 205 -9.55 -10.81 0.51
N ALA A 206 -8.89 -10.35 1.58
CA ALA A 206 -7.67 -9.55 1.48
C ALA A 206 -6.48 -10.33 0.88
N VAL A 207 -6.51 -11.67 0.93
CA VAL A 207 -5.41 -12.54 0.48
C VAL A 207 -5.81 -13.51 -0.63
N VAL A 208 -7.05 -13.51 -1.06
CA VAL A 208 -7.56 -14.37 -2.15
C VAL A 208 -8.06 -13.51 -3.30
N TRP A 209 -7.32 -13.54 -4.40
CA TRP A 209 -7.72 -12.81 -5.61
C TRP A 209 -8.96 -13.43 -6.26
N LYS A 210 -9.95 -12.58 -6.54
CA LYS A 210 -11.15 -12.94 -7.30
C LYS A 210 -11.53 -11.75 -8.17
N ARG A 211 -11.53 -11.93 -9.48
CA ARG A 211 -11.85 -10.86 -10.43
C ARG A 211 -13.12 -10.07 -10.06
N PRO A 212 -14.27 -10.71 -9.75
CA PRO A 212 -15.47 -9.94 -9.39
C PRO A 212 -15.34 -9.11 -8.11
N ALA A 213 -14.47 -9.55 -7.18
CA ALA A 213 -14.18 -8.77 -5.97
C ALA A 213 -13.33 -7.55 -6.29
N ILE A 214 -12.29 -7.71 -7.12
CA ILE A 214 -11.46 -6.60 -7.59
C ILE A 214 -12.32 -5.55 -8.32
N GLU A 215 -13.14 -5.96 -9.28
CA GLU A 215 -14.04 -5.06 -10.02
C GLU A 215 -14.97 -4.28 -9.08
N ARG A 216 -15.55 -4.96 -8.09
CA ARG A 216 -16.39 -4.32 -7.08
C ARG A 216 -15.61 -3.31 -6.23
N TRP A 217 -14.39 -3.62 -5.82
CA TRP A 217 -13.58 -2.72 -5.00
C TRP A 217 -13.11 -1.50 -5.78
N LEU A 218 -12.70 -1.66 -7.03
CA LEU A 218 -12.39 -0.53 -7.92
C LEU A 218 -13.58 0.43 -8.03
N ALA A 219 -14.76 -0.09 -8.36
CA ALA A 219 -15.96 0.72 -8.48
C ALA A 219 -16.40 1.38 -7.15
N LEU A 220 -16.26 0.66 -6.03
CA LEU A 220 -16.54 1.22 -4.71
C LEU A 220 -15.55 2.34 -4.36
N GLY A 221 -14.26 2.12 -4.63
CA GLY A 221 -13.22 3.11 -4.37
C GLY A 221 -13.43 4.40 -5.15
N GLU A 222 -13.81 4.31 -6.43
CA GLU A 222 -14.13 5.47 -7.25
C GLU A 222 -15.30 6.27 -6.66
N ARG A 223 -16.36 5.58 -6.26
CA ARG A 223 -17.52 6.22 -5.60
C ARG A 223 -17.16 6.88 -4.27
N ASP A 224 -16.39 6.19 -3.42
CA ASP A 224 -15.96 6.71 -2.11
C ASP A 224 -15.02 7.90 -2.28
N GLY A 225 -14.12 7.86 -3.28
CA GLY A 225 -13.25 8.97 -3.64
C GLY A 225 -14.03 10.20 -4.11
N LEU A 226 -15.05 10.03 -4.95
CA LEU A 226 -15.94 11.12 -5.38
C LEU A 226 -16.68 11.75 -4.19
N CYS A 227 -17.18 10.94 -3.26
CA CYS A 227 -17.84 11.43 -2.05
C CYS A 227 -16.89 12.21 -1.13
N ALA A 228 -15.61 11.89 -1.13
CA ALA A 228 -14.60 12.57 -0.30
C ALA A 228 -14.09 13.89 -0.90
N LEU A 229 -14.33 14.17 -2.19
CA LEU A 229 -13.80 15.35 -2.89
C LEU A 229 -14.05 16.67 -2.17
N PRO A 230 -15.25 17.00 -1.64
CA PRO A 230 -15.47 18.29 -0.98
C PRO A 230 -14.52 18.52 0.19
N SER A 231 -14.23 17.45 0.96
CA SER A 231 -13.30 17.53 2.08
C SER A 231 -11.84 17.61 1.62
N VAL A 232 -11.49 16.89 0.55
CA VAL A 232 -10.12 16.85 0.01
C VAL A 232 -9.75 18.20 -0.62
N THR A 233 -10.63 18.80 -1.40
CA THR A 233 -10.35 20.09 -2.05
C THR A 233 -10.21 21.24 -1.05
N SER A 234 -10.82 21.14 0.12
CA SER A 234 -10.68 22.18 1.17
C SER A 234 -9.27 22.32 1.73
N ILE A 235 -8.42 21.29 1.62
CA ILE A 235 -7.02 21.32 2.11
C ILE A 235 -6.00 21.48 0.98
N THR A 236 -6.40 21.37 -0.28
CA THR A 236 -5.49 21.51 -1.42
C THR A 236 -5.48 22.93 -2.02
N MET A 237 -6.40 23.77 -1.60
CA MET A 237 -6.39 25.22 -1.85
C MET A 237 -5.60 25.94 -0.76
#